data_9ee04a9397aef4580cc1717f186223c6
#
_entry.id   9ee04a9397aef4580cc1717f186223c6
#
_cell.length_a   1.000
_cell.length_b   1.000
_cell.length_c   1.000
_cell.angle_alpha   90.00
_cell.angle_beta   90.00
_cell.angle_gamma   90.00
#
_symmetry.space_group_name_H-M   'P 1'
#
loop_
_entity.id
_entity.type
_entity.pdbx_description
1 polymer ?
#
loop_
_entity_poly.entity_id
_entity_poly.type
_entity_poly.pdbx_seq_one_letter_code
_entity_poly.pdbx_strand_id
1 'polypeptide(L)'
;MQLRRAGAFWTFHVPSGDVATPEQAEAIAELRQTLSSIEAVLDLPNMRAEQTELEEKAAAPDLWDDTEAAQKVTSRLSNVQSVIRRVEALRQRVDDIALLFELADDEGDADALAEAERELADLTKAIGEQEVLTLLSGQYDSREALMTIRSEAGGVDAADWAEMLMRMYLRWSERHGYPTEVYDISYAEEAGIKSATFAVKAPYAYGTLSVEQGTHRLVRISPFDNQGRRQTSFAGVEVLPVVEQTDSIDIPETEIRVDVFRSSGPGGQSVNTTDSAVRVTHLPTGIVVSCQNEKSQIQNRAAALRVLEARLLVRRREEEQAKMNALKGDTAGSWGNQMRSYVLAPYQMVKDLRTDYEVGNPSAVLDGDLDGFIEAGIRWRMQHE
;
A
#
# COMPACT_ATOMS: atom_id res chain seq x y z
N MET A 1 -2.77 82.90 -35.80
CA MET A 1 -1.55 82.28 -35.28
C MET A 1 -1.95 81.40 -34.05
N GLN A 2 -2.32 80.18 -34.31
CA GLN A 2 -2.86 79.26 -33.28
C GLN A 2 -1.99 78.02 -33.23
N LEU A 3 -1.32 77.82 -32.10
CA LEU A 3 -0.57 76.64 -31.74
C LEU A 3 -1.54 75.62 -31.24
N ARG A 4 -1.69 74.49 -31.94
CA ARG A 4 -2.32 73.30 -31.46
C ARG A 4 -1.28 72.41 -30.72
N ARG A 5 -1.47 72.22 -29.43
CA ARG A 5 -0.77 71.17 -28.63
C ARG A 5 -1.43 69.83 -28.89
N ALA A 6 -0.70 68.90 -29.46
CA ALA A 6 -1.06 67.44 -29.49
C ALA A 6 -0.73 66.80 -28.14
N GLY A 7 -1.76 66.42 -27.44
CA GLY A 7 -1.61 65.55 -26.24
C GLY A 7 -1.48 64.09 -26.69
N ALA A 8 -0.32 63.53 -26.49
CA ALA A 8 -0.13 62.03 -26.60
C ALA A 8 -0.76 61.37 -25.38
N PHE A 9 -1.90 60.73 -25.58
CA PHE A 9 -2.42 59.74 -24.62
C PHE A 9 -1.59 58.48 -24.74
N TRP A 10 -0.77 58.20 -23.74
CA TRP A 10 -0.20 56.90 -23.52
C TRP A 10 -1.31 56.01 -22.97
N THR A 11 -1.93 55.20 -23.82
CA THR A 11 -2.71 54.04 -23.38
C THR A 11 -1.74 53.02 -22.88
N PHE A 12 -1.67 52.90 -21.56
CA PHE A 12 -1.09 51.70 -20.94
C PHE A 12 -1.95 50.53 -21.37
N HIS A 13 -1.44 49.74 -22.27
CA HIS A 13 -1.96 48.41 -22.55
C HIS A 13 -1.55 47.58 -21.33
N VAL A 14 -2.49 47.30 -20.44
CA VAL A 14 -2.36 46.27 -19.42
C VAL A 14 -2.46 44.98 -20.20
N PRO A 15 -1.40 44.15 -20.28
CA PRO A 15 -1.54 42.84 -20.86
C PRO A 15 -2.54 42.10 -19.99
N SER A 16 -3.59 41.59 -20.59
CA SER A 16 -4.45 40.57 -19.95
C SER A 16 -3.58 39.37 -19.68
N GLY A 17 -3.18 39.22 -18.42
CA GLY A 17 -2.35 38.11 -18.00
C GLY A 17 -3.17 36.84 -18.02
N ASP A 18 -3.02 36.07 -19.08
CA ASP A 18 -3.17 34.63 -19.08
C ASP A 18 -1.75 34.06 -19.10
N VAL A 19 -1.23 33.85 -17.93
CA VAL A 19 0.18 33.72 -17.62
C VAL A 19 0.65 32.24 -17.66
N ALA A 20 -0.26 31.28 -17.62
CA ALA A 20 -0.02 29.89 -17.90
C ALA A 20 -0.62 29.48 -19.24
N THR A 21 -0.03 28.54 -19.94
CA THR A 21 -0.70 27.99 -21.12
C THR A 21 -2.07 27.45 -20.73
N PRO A 22 -3.07 27.40 -21.62
CA PRO A 22 -4.39 26.85 -21.30
C PRO A 22 -4.33 25.45 -20.67
N GLU A 23 -3.38 24.62 -21.11
CA GLU A 23 -3.15 23.27 -20.56
C GLU A 23 -2.62 23.30 -19.12
N GLN A 24 -1.69 24.19 -18.80
CA GLN A 24 -1.15 24.35 -17.45
C GLN A 24 -2.21 24.93 -16.49
N ALA A 25 -3.00 25.90 -16.94
CA ALA A 25 -4.09 26.47 -16.16
C ALA A 25 -5.18 25.43 -15.87
N GLU A 26 -5.53 24.59 -16.84
CA GLU A 26 -6.48 23.49 -16.69
C GLU A 26 -5.94 22.44 -15.69
N ALA A 27 -4.68 22.03 -15.81
CA ALA A 27 -4.05 21.10 -14.88
C ALA A 27 -4.04 21.63 -13.44
N ILE A 28 -3.71 22.91 -13.22
CA ILE A 28 -3.76 23.53 -11.88
C ILE A 28 -5.20 23.56 -11.34
N ALA A 29 -6.18 23.82 -12.21
CA ALA A 29 -7.59 23.83 -11.80
C ALA A 29 -8.07 22.41 -11.40
N GLU A 30 -7.67 21.38 -12.12
CA GLU A 30 -7.93 19.97 -11.76
C GLU A 30 -7.29 19.61 -10.41
N LEU A 31 -6.04 19.99 -10.18
CA LEU A 31 -5.37 19.76 -8.91
C LEU A 31 -6.08 20.43 -7.73
N ARG A 32 -6.55 21.67 -7.91
CA ARG A 32 -7.35 22.39 -6.91
C ARG A 32 -8.68 21.66 -6.62
N GLN A 33 -9.34 21.15 -7.64
CA GLN A 33 -10.58 20.41 -7.49
C GLN A 33 -10.36 19.09 -6.75
N THR A 34 -9.34 18.33 -7.13
CA THR A 34 -8.97 17.07 -6.47
C THR A 34 -8.63 17.31 -5.00
N LEU A 35 -7.82 18.34 -4.71
CA LEU A 35 -7.45 18.69 -3.34
C LEU A 35 -8.67 19.11 -2.51
N SER A 36 -9.60 19.87 -3.10
CA SER A 36 -10.85 20.23 -2.41
C SER A 36 -11.73 19.00 -2.10
N SER A 37 -11.73 18.00 -2.98
CA SER A 37 -12.42 16.73 -2.75
C SER A 37 -11.76 15.94 -1.62
N ILE A 38 -10.43 15.88 -1.59
CA ILE A 38 -9.65 15.26 -0.50
C ILE A 38 -10.00 15.91 0.85
N GLU A 39 -10.00 17.25 0.90
CA GLU A 39 -10.31 18.01 2.12
C GLU A 39 -11.74 17.78 2.61
N ALA A 40 -12.70 17.65 1.70
CA ALA A 40 -14.08 17.36 2.01
C ALA A 40 -14.26 15.95 2.59
N VAL A 41 -13.58 14.95 2.01
CA VAL A 41 -13.62 13.56 2.50
C VAL A 41 -12.94 13.43 3.87
N LEU A 42 -11.81 14.11 4.08
CA LEU A 42 -11.08 14.12 5.35
C LEU A 42 -11.80 14.90 6.44
N ASP A 43 -12.76 15.75 6.10
CA ASP A 43 -13.42 16.67 7.03
C ASP A 43 -12.42 17.48 7.87
N LEU A 44 -11.55 18.23 7.18
CA LEU A 44 -10.49 19.01 7.82
C LEU A 44 -10.96 19.91 8.99
N PRO A 45 -12.15 20.54 8.93
CA PRO A 45 -12.67 21.29 10.06
C PRO A 45 -12.82 20.44 11.32
N ASN A 46 -13.38 19.22 11.19
CA ASN A 46 -13.54 18.30 12.31
C ASN A 46 -12.19 17.75 12.78
N MET A 47 -11.26 17.46 11.87
CA MET A 47 -9.89 17.04 12.24
C MET A 47 -9.14 18.12 13.04
N ARG A 48 -9.32 19.40 12.72
CA ARG A 48 -8.74 20.50 13.50
C ARG A 48 -9.38 20.63 14.89
N ALA A 49 -10.68 20.39 15.01
CA ALA A 49 -11.36 20.34 16.30
C ALA A 49 -10.84 19.16 17.15
N GLU A 50 -10.71 17.97 16.54
CA GLU A 50 -10.10 16.79 17.18
C GLU A 50 -8.66 17.06 17.61
N GLN A 51 -7.85 17.71 16.76
CA GLN A 51 -6.49 18.10 17.12
C GLN A 51 -6.46 18.93 18.41
N THR A 52 -7.31 19.96 18.49
CA THR A 52 -7.39 20.84 19.66
C THR A 52 -7.77 20.04 20.91
N GLU A 53 -8.75 19.15 20.83
CA GLU A 53 -9.17 18.30 21.93
C GLU A 53 -8.04 17.34 22.39
N LEU A 54 -7.31 16.76 21.43
CA LEU A 54 -6.20 15.87 21.73
C LEU A 54 -5.00 16.63 22.32
N GLU A 55 -4.74 17.87 21.90
CA GLU A 55 -3.71 18.74 22.48
C GLU A 55 -4.04 19.10 23.93
N GLU A 56 -5.31 19.40 24.23
CA GLU A 56 -5.76 19.62 25.60
C GLU A 56 -5.59 18.37 26.47
N LYS A 57 -5.95 17.19 25.96
CA LYS A 57 -5.76 15.92 26.66
C LYS A 57 -4.27 15.60 26.86
N ALA A 58 -3.43 15.85 25.86
CA ALA A 58 -1.97 15.63 25.95
C ALA A 58 -1.28 16.56 26.95
N ALA A 59 -1.85 17.75 27.19
CA ALA A 59 -1.36 18.71 28.17
C ALA A 59 -1.81 18.41 29.60
N ALA A 60 -2.76 17.50 29.81
CA ALA A 60 -3.25 17.14 31.13
C ALA A 60 -2.18 16.40 31.96
N PRO A 61 -1.88 16.84 33.19
CA PRO A 61 -0.78 16.26 34.01
C PRO A 61 -1.03 14.79 34.37
N ASP A 62 -2.30 14.39 34.52
CA ASP A 62 -2.74 13.06 34.93
C ASP A 62 -2.70 12.03 33.79
N LEU A 63 -2.56 12.47 32.53
CA LEU A 63 -2.45 11.56 31.39
C LEU A 63 -1.26 10.60 31.51
N TRP A 64 -0.15 11.06 32.08
CA TRP A 64 1.09 10.32 32.20
C TRP A 64 1.09 9.27 33.31
N ASP A 65 0.05 9.24 34.16
CA ASP A 65 -0.16 8.20 35.16
C ASP A 65 -0.60 6.88 34.52
N ASP A 66 -1.20 6.95 33.31
CA ASP A 66 -1.56 5.80 32.47
C ASP A 66 -0.78 5.83 31.16
N THR A 67 0.29 5.03 31.09
CA THR A 67 1.19 4.97 29.93
C THR A 67 0.48 4.53 28.64
N GLU A 68 -0.52 3.63 28.74
CA GLU A 68 -1.25 3.14 27.58
C GLU A 68 -2.19 4.21 27.03
N ALA A 69 -2.93 4.90 27.90
CA ALA A 69 -3.76 6.03 27.52
C ALA A 69 -2.92 7.17 26.92
N ALA A 70 -1.77 7.49 27.52
CA ALA A 70 -0.85 8.50 27.00
C ALA A 70 -0.34 8.16 25.60
N GLN A 71 0.04 6.90 25.37
CA GLN A 71 0.48 6.44 24.06
C GLN A 71 -0.63 6.53 22.99
N LYS A 72 -1.86 6.16 23.33
CA LYS A 72 -3.01 6.28 22.43
C LYS A 72 -3.29 7.72 22.03
N VAL A 73 -3.32 8.63 23.01
CA VAL A 73 -3.58 10.07 22.79
C VAL A 73 -2.47 10.69 21.94
N THR A 74 -1.21 10.46 22.29
CA THR A 74 -0.07 11.05 21.57
C THR A 74 0.08 10.50 20.16
N SER A 75 -0.14 9.19 19.94
CA SER A 75 -0.14 8.57 18.61
C SER A 75 -1.26 9.13 17.76
N ARG A 76 -2.48 9.25 18.28
CA ARG A 76 -3.61 9.83 17.57
C ARG A 76 -3.37 11.29 17.20
N LEU A 77 -2.88 12.10 18.15
CA LEU A 77 -2.52 13.49 17.91
C LEU A 77 -1.47 13.63 16.81
N SER A 78 -0.39 12.85 16.88
CA SER A 78 0.67 12.85 15.87
C SER A 78 0.13 12.50 14.47
N ASN A 79 -0.79 11.54 14.38
CA ASN A 79 -1.41 11.15 13.12
C ASN A 79 -2.27 12.30 12.55
N VAL A 80 -3.19 12.85 13.35
CA VAL A 80 -4.07 13.97 12.95
C VAL A 80 -3.24 15.17 12.48
N GLN A 81 -2.23 15.57 13.26
CA GLN A 81 -1.32 16.66 12.88
C GLN A 81 -0.55 16.37 11.60
N SER A 82 -0.13 15.12 11.37
CA SER A 82 0.58 14.73 10.15
C SER A 82 -0.30 14.86 8.90
N VAL A 83 -1.55 14.41 8.99
CA VAL A 83 -2.52 14.51 7.88
C VAL A 83 -2.81 15.97 7.57
N ILE A 84 -3.15 16.79 8.57
CA ILE A 84 -3.45 18.21 8.39
C ILE A 84 -2.28 18.92 7.73
N ARG A 85 -1.06 18.77 8.28
CA ARG A 85 0.15 19.41 7.72
C ARG A 85 0.42 19.00 6.27
N ARG A 86 0.20 17.74 5.93
CA ARG A 86 0.41 17.24 4.57
C ARG A 86 -0.56 17.88 3.58
N VAL A 87 -1.83 17.95 3.91
CA VAL A 87 -2.84 18.57 3.05
C VAL A 87 -2.62 20.08 2.92
N GLU A 88 -2.30 20.77 4.02
CA GLU A 88 -1.96 22.20 4.01
C GLU A 88 -0.72 22.49 3.17
N ALA A 89 0.32 21.64 3.25
CA ALA A 89 1.51 21.78 2.42
C ALA A 89 1.20 21.59 0.92
N LEU A 90 0.35 20.62 0.57
CA LEU A 90 -0.09 20.44 -0.82
C LEU A 90 -0.89 21.66 -1.31
N ARG A 91 -1.78 22.20 -0.48
CA ARG A 91 -2.55 23.41 -0.80
C ARG A 91 -1.62 24.58 -1.09
N GLN A 92 -0.64 24.83 -0.22
CA GLN A 92 0.33 25.90 -0.40
C GLN A 92 1.09 25.73 -1.73
N ARG A 93 1.56 24.51 -2.04
CA ARG A 93 2.24 24.25 -3.31
C ARG A 93 1.34 24.48 -4.53
N VAL A 94 0.03 24.13 -4.45
CA VAL A 94 -0.94 24.40 -5.53
C VAL A 94 -1.16 25.91 -5.72
N ASP A 95 -1.12 26.68 -4.66
CA ASP A 95 -1.26 28.14 -4.75
C ASP A 95 0.04 28.77 -5.27
N ASP A 96 1.20 28.26 -4.87
CA ASP A 96 2.51 28.79 -5.29
C ASP A 96 2.85 28.45 -6.75
N ILE A 97 2.39 27.30 -7.29
CA ILE A 97 2.72 26.86 -8.64
C ILE A 97 2.18 27.85 -9.72
N ALA A 98 1.01 28.43 -9.50
CA ALA A 98 0.45 29.43 -10.40
C ALA A 98 1.35 30.67 -10.46
N LEU A 99 1.86 31.12 -9.32
CA LEU A 99 2.78 32.24 -9.22
C LEU A 99 4.15 31.93 -9.86
N LEU A 100 4.63 30.67 -9.75
CA LEU A 100 5.88 30.27 -10.41
C LEU A 100 5.78 30.35 -11.93
N PHE A 101 4.67 29.93 -12.53
CA PHE A 101 4.45 30.09 -13.97
C PHE A 101 4.37 31.57 -14.36
N GLU A 102 3.75 32.41 -13.55
CA GLU A 102 3.66 33.88 -13.74
C GLU A 102 5.05 34.51 -13.78
N LEU A 103 5.86 34.22 -12.82
CA LEU A 103 7.21 34.77 -12.73
C LEU A 103 8.12 34.27 -13.87
N ALA A 104 8.00 33.02 -14.26
CA ALA A 104 8.80 32.42 -15.33
C ALA A 104 8.47 33.08 -16.71
N ASP A 105 7.20 33.40 -16.96
CA ASP A 105 6.76 34.05 -18.19
C ASP A 105 7.16 35.52 -18.22
N ASP A 106 6.97 36.25 -17.13
CA ASP A 106 7.30 37.68 -17.02
C ASP A 106 8.82 37.92 -17.21
N GLU A 107 9.66 37.03 -16.71
CA GLU A 107 11.11 37.13 -16.86
C GLU A 107 11.62 36.52 -18.17
N GLY A 108 10.81 35.75 -18.89
CA GLY A 108 11.18 35.04 -20.12
C GLY A 108 12.27 34.00 -19.87
N ASP A 109 12.34 33.45 -18.63
CA ASP A 109 13.35 32.51 -18.20
C ASP A 109 12.93 31.05 -18.49
N ALA A 110 13.58 30.44 -19.50
CA ALA A 110 13.30 29.07 -19.89
C ALA A 110 13.68 28.05 -18.81
N ASP A 111 14.66 28.35 -17.95
CA ASP A 111 15.06 27.46 -16.88
C ASP A 111 14.02 27.49 -15.73
N ALA A 112 13.50 28.67 -15.42
CA ALA A 112 12.40 28.84 -14.45
C ALA A 112 11.11 28.16 -14.93
N LEU A 113 10.79 28.25 -16.22
CA LEU A 113 9.66 27.53 -16.81
C LEU A 113 9.81 26.01 -16.67
N ALA A 114 10.99 25.49 -17.01
CA ALA A 114 11.26 24.05 -16.87
C ALA A 114 11.26 23.57 -15.40
N GLU A 115 11.55 24.46 -14.45
CA GLU A 115 11.42 24.17 -13.01
C GLU A 115 9.95 24.12 -12.59
N ALA A 116 9.13 25.08 -13.04
CA ALA A 116 7.69 25.11 -12.79
C ALA A 116 6.98 23.87 -13.37
N GLU A 117 7.35 23.42 -14.56
CA GLU A 117 6.80 22.20 -15.18
C GLU A 117 7.17 20.94 -14.38
N ARG A 118 8.39 20.84 -13.87
CA ARG A 118 8.80 19.73 -12.99
C ARG A 118 8.02 19.75 -11.68
N GLU A 119 7.89 20.93 -11.06
CA GLU A 119 7.11 21.09 -9.83
C GLU A 119 5.64 20.73 -10.04
N LEU A 120 5.04 21.09 -11.19
CA LEU A 120 3.67 20.68 -11.53
C LEU A 120 3.51 19.17 -11.63
N ALA A 121 4.46 18.51 -12.28
CA ALA A 121 4.46 17.03 -12.40
C ALA A 121 4.60 16.36 -11.02
N ASP A 122 5.52 16.84 -10.19
CA ASP A 122 5.73 16.31 -8.83
C ASP A 122 4.50 16.57 -7.93
N LEU A 123 3.87 17.72 -8.06
CA LEU A 123 2.66 18.08 -7.33
C LEU A 123 1.46 17.23 -7.77
N THR A 124 1.31 16.99 -9.07
CA THR A 124 0.29 16.09 -9.61
C THR A 124 0.41 14.69 -9.02
N LYS A 125 1.63 14.16 -8.98
CA LYS A 125 1.91 12.87 -8.36
C LYS A 125 1.58 12.88 -6.87
N ALA A 126 2.03 13.88 -6.13
CA ALA A 126 1.82 13.97 -4.68
C ALA A 126 0.32 14.09 -4.29
N ILE A 127 -0.47 14.84 -5.09
CA ILE A 127 -1.91 14.95 -4.87
C ILE A 127 -2.62 13.63 -5.21
N GLY A 128 -2.21 12.93 -6.28
CA GLY A 128 -2.73 11.62 -6.62
C GLY A 128 -2.46 10.58 -5.53
N GLU A 129 -1.25 10.54 -4.97
CA GLU A 129 -0.92 9.70 -3.82
C GLU A 129 -1.76 10.04 -2.59
N GLN A 130 -1.99 11.33 -2.32
CA GLN A 130 -2.83 11.77 -1.20
C GLN A 130 -4.31 11.44 -1.44
N GLU A 131 -4.82 11.53 -2.65
CA GLU A 131 -6.16 11.09 -3.02
C GLU A 131 -6.36 9.62 -2.71
N VAL A 132 -5.42 8.77 -3.16
CA VAL A 132 -5.44 7.33 -2.88
C VAL A 132 -5.44 7.06 -1.37
N LEU A 133 -4.57 7.72 -0.60
CA LEU A 133 -4.55 7.58 0.86
C LEU A 133 -5.87 8.00 1.52
N THR A 134 -6.56 8.99 0.94
CA THR A 134 -7.86 9.45 1.45
C THR A 134 -8.97 8.43 1.22
N LEU A 135 -8.85 7.63 0.15
CA LEU A 135 -9.75 6.50 -0.11
C LEU A 135 -9.54 5.33 0.86
N LEU A 136 -8.39 5.28 1.56
CA LEU A 136 -8.09 4.26 2.55
C LEU A 136 -8.73 4.60 3.91
N SER A 137 -10.05 4.49 3.99
CA SER A 137 -10.86 4.82 5.19
C SER A 137 -11.27 3.61 6.02
N GLY A 138 -10.89 2.41 5.61
CA GLY A 138 -11.20 1.17 6.33
C GLY A 138 -10.53 1.13 7.71
N GLN A 139 -11.18 0.50 8.67
CA GLN A 139 -10.74 0.40 10.08
C GLN A 139 -9.27 -0.02 10.26
N TYR A 140 -8.74 -0.81 9.32
CA TYR A 140 -7.39 -1.35 9.38
C TYR A 140 -6.48 -0.83 8.26
N ASP A 141 -6.97 0.04 7.37
CA ASP A 141 -6.20 0.51 6.22
C ASP A 141 -4.91 1.25 6.63
N SER A 142 -4.94 1.94 7.77
CA SER A 142 -3.76 2.65 8.30
C SER A 142 -2.67 1.75 8.90
N ARG A 143 -2.91 0.43 8.98
CA ARG A 143 -1.99 -0.53 9.60
C ARG A 143 -0.86 -0.95 8.68
N GLU A 144 0.19 -1.52 9.28
CA GLU A 144 1.22 -2.27 8.58
C GLU A 144 0.63 -3.52 7.91
N ALA A 145 1.24 -3.98 6.82
CA ALA A 145 0.80 -5.16 6.09
C ALA A 145 1.64 -6.39 6.43
N LEU A 146 0.97 -7.52 6.62
CA LEU A 146 1.57 -8.84 6.65
C LEU A 146 1.18 -9.55 5.36
N MET A 147 2.17 -9.85 4.52
CA MET A 147 1.98 -10.54 3.25
C MET A 147 2.40 -11.99 3.35
N THR A 148 1.57 -12.89 2.84
CA THR A 148 1.92 -14.31 2.68
C THR A 148 1.73 -14.69 1.22
N ILE A 149 2.81 -15.18 0.59
CA ILE A 149 2.80 -15.67 -0.79
C ILE A 149 2.94 -17.18 -0.75
N ARG A 150 2.14 -17.88 -1.57
CA ARG A 150 2.15 -19.34 -1.66
C ARG A 150 2.17 -19.80 -3.10
N SER A 151 3.01 -20.79 -3.41
CA SER A 151 2.92 -21.48 -4.69
C SER A 151 1.65 -22.32 -4.74
N GLU A 152 0.95 -22.26 -5.88
CA GLU A 152 -0.26 -23.03 -6.13
C GLU A 152 -0.04 -24.06 -7.25
N ALA A 153 -0.91 -24.10 -8.27
CA ALA A 153 -0.78 -25.02 -9.38
C ALA A 153 0.35 -24.64 -10.34
N GLY A 154 1.18 -25.59 -10.75
CA GLY A 154 2.27 -25.40 -11.71
C GLY A 154 3.61 -26.05 -11.33
N GLY A 155 3.67 -26.79 -10.21
CA GLY A 155 4.89 -27.51 -9.80
C GLY A 155 6.08 -26.58 -9.53
N VAL A 156 7.26 -26.91 -10.07
CA VAL A 156 8.50 -26.13 -9.89
C VAL A 156 8.35 -24.69 -10.43
N ASP A 157 7.66 -24.53 -11.56
CA ASP A 157 7.39 -23.21 -12.14
C ASP A 157 6.53 -22.33 -11.20
N ALA A 158 5.59 -22.93 -10.45
CA ALA A 158 4.78 -22.19 -9.49
C ALA A 158 5.60 -21.79 -8.24
N ALA A 159 6.53 -22.62 -7.80
CA ALA A 159 7.42 -22.28 -6.71
C ALA A 159 8.39 -21.15 -7.07
N ASP A 160 8.94 -21.18 -8.26
CA ASP A 160 9.76 -20.09 -8.80
C ASP A 160 8.94 -18.80 -8.99
N TRP A 161 7.68 -18.93 -9.46
CA TRP A 161 6.77 -17.81 -9.57
C TRP A 161 6.48 -17.14 -8.21
N ALA A 162 6.24 -17.93 -7.18
CA ALA A 162 6.03 -17.39 -5.83
C ALA A 162 7.25 -16.61 -5.32
N GLU A 163 8.48 -17.06 -5.63
CA GLU A 163 9.71 -16.33 -5.30
C GLU A 163 9.84 -15.04 -6.10
N MET A 164 9.47 -15.06 -7.38
CA MET A 164 9.44 -13.84 -8.21
C MET A 164 8.46 -12.81 -7.66
N LEU A 165 7.26 -13.22 -7.22
CA LEU A 165 6.28 -12.33 -6.59
C LEU A 165 6.81 -11.75 -5.27
N MET A 166 7.41 -12.58 -4.41
CA MET A 166 8.04 -12.09 -3.18
C MET A 166 9.06 -10.99 -3.49
N ARG A 167 9.95 -11.23 -4.43
CA ARG A 167 10.95 -10.24 -4.85
C ARG A 167 10.31 -8.97 -5.39
N MET A 168 9.25 -9.07 -6.18
CA MET A 168 8.50 -7.96 -6.75
C MET A 168 7.96 -7.03 -5.65
N TYR A 169 7.31 -7.57 -4.62
CA TYR A 169 6.78 -6.78 -3.51
C TYR A 169 7.86 -6.22 -2.60
N LEU A 170 8.94 -6.96 -2.37
CA LEU A 170 10.09 -6.44 -1.61
C LEU A 170 10.74 -5.25 -2.33
N ARG A 171 10.88 -5.31 -3.65
CA ARG A 171 11.41 -4.20 -4.46
C ARG A 171 10.47 -2.99 -4.50
N TRP A 172 9.16 -3.25 -4.58
CA TRP A 172 8.18 -2.17 -4.45
C TRP A 172 8.32 -1.46 -3.10
N SER A 173 8.42 -2.22 -2.02
CA SER A 173 8.63 -1.66 -0.68
C SER A 173 9.95 -0.88 -0.57
N GLU A 174 11.03 -1.39 -1.15
CA GLU A 174 12.34 -0.72 -1.19
C GLU A 174 12.27 0.62 -1.94
N ARG A 175 11.60 0.66 -3.09
CA ARG A 175 11.39 1.89 -3.87
C ARG A 175 10.63 2.97 -3.10
N HIS A 176 9.70 2.58 -2.23
CA HIS A 176 8.95 3.47 -1.36
C HIS A 176 9.65 3.78 -0.03
N GLY A 177 10.84 3.22 0.20
CA GLY A 177 11.55 3.37 1.47
C GLY A 177 10.83 2.71 2.65
N TYR A 178 9.98 1.71 2.39
CA TYR A 178 9.26 0.98 3.41
C TYR A 178 10.09 -0.16 3.98
N PRO A 179 10.38 -0.16 5.29
CA PRO A 179 11.09 -1.27 5.92
C PRO A 179 10.31 -2.57 5.80
N THR A 180 10.99 -3.66 5.48
CA THR A 180 10.39 -4.99 5.40
C THR A 180 11.08 -5.93 6.38
N GLU A 181 10.32 -6.86 6.94
CA GLU A 181 10.84 -7.92 7.81
C GLU A 181 10.30 -9.28 7.36
N VAL A 182 11.20 -10.18 7.01
CA VAL A 182 10.83 -11.53 6.60
C VAL A 182 10.71 -12.41 7.83
N TYR A 183 9.53 -13.00 8.05
CA TYR A 183 9.26 -13.86 9.20
C TYR A 183 9.50 -15.33 8.92
N ASP A 184 9.10 -15.82 7.73
CA ASP A 184 9.25 -17.21 7.35
C ASP A 184 9.42 -17.36 5.84
N ILE A 185 10.30 -18.28 5.43
CA ILE A 185 10.41 -18.73 4.04
C ILE A 185 10.52 -20.26 4.05
N SER A 186 9.61 -20.91 3.33
CA SER A 186 9.66 -22.34 3.06
C SER A 186 10.10 -22.58 1.64
N TYR A 187 11.32 -23.08 1.45
CA TYR A 187 11.88 -23.37 0.13
C TYR A 187 11.29 -24.63 -0.49
N ALA A 188 11.15 -24.65 -1.81
CA ALA A 188 10.84 -25.85 -2.56
C ALA A 188 12.10 -26.72 -2.73
N GLU A 189 11.92 -27.97 -3.17
CA GLU A 189 13.04 -28.92 -3.24
C GLU A 189 13.99 -28.63 -4.42
N GLU A 190 13.45 -28.21 -5.56
CA GLU A 190 14.24 -28.00 -6.79
C GLU A 190 14.55 -26.51 -7.01
N ALA A 191 13.57 -25.63 -6.97
CA ALA A 191 13.72 -24.19 -7.14
C ALA A 191 12.56 -23.42 -6.52
N GLY A 192 12.81 -22.16 -6.14
CA GLY A 192 11.79 -21.24 -5.64
C GLY A 192 11.30 -21.55 -4.22
N ILE A 193 10.14 -21.03 -3.88
CA ILE A 193 9.56 -21.13 -2.53
C ILE A 193 8.18 -21.80 -2.56
N LYS A 194 7.88 -22.59 -1.53
CA LYS A 194 6.52 -23.12 -1.25
C LYS A 194 5.66 -21.99 -0.67
N SER A 195 6.23 -21.24 0.25
CA SER A 195 5.58 -20.07 0.85
C SER A 195 6.61 -19.10 1.43
N ALA A 196 6.23 -17.82 1.52
CA ALA A 196 6.96 -16.82 2.28
C ALA A 196 5.97 -15.91 3.01
N THR A 197 6.37 -15.47 4.22
CA THR A 197 5.61 -14.50 5.02
C THR A 197 6.55 -13.38 5.44
N PHE A 198 6.19 -12.15 5.13
CA PHE A 198 6.94 -10.95 5.48
C PHE A 198 6.02 -9.78 5.82
N ALA A 199 6.50 -8.86 6.65
CA ALA A 199 5.80 -7.63 6.97
C ALA A 199 6.34 -6.46 6.16
N VAL A 200 5.45 -5.55 5.77
CA VAL A 200 5.78 -4.21 5.27
C VAL A 200 5.43 -3.20 6.36
N LYS A 201 6.46 -2.62 6.99
CA LYS A 201 6.34 -1.77 8.19
C LYS A 201 6.20 -0.31 7.80
N ALA A 202 5.07 0.04 7.23
CA ALA A 202 4.76 1.41 6.86
C ALA A 202 3.29 1.75 7.19
N PRO A 203 3.00 3.00 7.53
CA PRO A 203 1.61 3.46 7.64
C PRO A 203 0.86 3.22 6.33
N TYR A 204 -0.39 2.79 6.42
CA TYR A 204 -1.25 2.48 5.29
C TYR A 204 -0.78 1.34 4.37
N ALA A 205 0.24 0.58 4.77
CA ALA A 205 0.73 -0.54 3.97
C ALA A 205 -0.36 -1.61 3.75
N TYR A 206 -1.18 -1.90 4.77
CA TYR A 206 -2.31 -2.83 4.61
C TYR A 206 -3.35 -2.31 3.64
N GLY A 207 -3.83 -1.07 3.80
CA GLY A 207 -4.82 -0.49 2.90
C GLY A 207 -4.34 -0.48 1.45
N THR A 208 -3.08 -0.11 1.24
CA THR A 208 -2.44 -0.06 -0.07
C THR A 208 -2.27 -1.45 -0.70
N LEU A 209 -1.75 -2.42 0.05
CA LEU A 209 -1.42 -3.75 -0.47
C LEU A 209 -2.59 -4.75 -0.41
N SER A 210 -3.66 -4.48 0.34
CA SER A 210 -4.81 -5.38 0.46
C SER A 210 -5.50 -5.65 -0.89
N VAL A 211 -5.40 -4.72 -1.83
CA VAL A 211 -5.91 -4.88 -3.19
C VAL A 211 -5.08 -5.84 -4.04
N GLU A 212 -3.89 -6.22 -3.59
CA GLU A 212 -3.03 -7.21 -4.23
C GLU A 212 -3.37 -8.66 -3.83
N GLN A 213 -4.32 -8.83 -2.92
CA GLN A 213 -4.77 -10.13 -2.48
C GLN A 213 -5.49 -10.89 -3.61
N GLY A 214 -5.11 -12.15 -3.81
CA GLY A 214 -5.73 -13.04 -4.80
C GLY A 214 -4.74 -13.94 -5.52
N THR A 215 -5.21 -14.60 -6.59
CA THR A 215 -4.41 -15.51 -7.40
C THR A 215 -3.74 -14.76 -8.56
N HIS A 216 -2.42 -14.84 -8.62
CA HIS A 216 -1.57 -14.29 -9.67
C HIS A 216 -1.15 -15.37 -10.65
N ARG A 217 -1.43 -15.17 -11.93
CA ARG A 217 -1.13 -16.11 -13.00
C ARG A 217 0.11 -15.67 -13.78
N LEU A 218 1.08 -16.56 -13.95
CA LEU A 218 2.22 -16.39 -14.85
C LEU A 218 2.10 -17.28 -16.07
N VAL A 219 2.37 -16.73 -17.25
CA VAL A 219 2.51 -17.46 -18.51
C VAL A 219 3.86 -17.13 -19.13
N ARG A 220 4.76 -18.11 -19.16
CA ARG A 220 6.10 -17.96 -19.73
C ARG A 220 6.60 -19.25 -20.39
N ILE A 221 7.70 -19.15 -21.12
CA ILE A 221 8.49 -20.33 -21.48
C ILE A 221 9.20 -20.79 -20.21
N SER A 222 8.97 -22.05 -19.81
CA SER A 222 9.54 -22.59 -18.56
C SER A 222 11.05 -22.77 -18.67
N PRO A 223 11.84 -22.24 -17.73
CA PRO A 223 13.27 -22.52 -17.65
C PRO A 223 13.57 -23.95 -17.16
N PHE A 224 12.58 -24.65 -16.63
CA PHE A 224 12.69 -26.00 -16.10
C PHE A 224 12.24 -27.07 -17.11
N ASP A 225 11.63 -26.67 -18.22
CA ASP A 225 11.19 -27.58 -19.30
C ASP A 225 12.26 -27.67 -20.39
N ASN A 226 12.90 -28.84 -20.52
CA ASN A 226 13.91 -29.12 -21.53
C ASN A 226 13.39 -28.96 -22.98
N GLN A 227 12.08 -28.95 -23.20
CA GLN A 227 11.47 -28.74 -24.53
C GLN A 227 11.11 -27.28 -24.79
N GLY A 228 11.38 -26.37 -23.85
CA GLY A 228 11.07 -24.94 -24.01
C GLY A 228 9.59 -24.61 -24.18
N ARG A 229 8.70 -25.43 -23.64
CA ARG A 229 7.26 -25.24 -23.75
C ARG A 229 6.79 -24.10 -22.88
N ARG A 230 5.73 -23.45 -23.34
CA ARG A 230 5.02 -22.44 -22.56
C ARG A 230 4.23 -23.13 -21.43
N GLN A 231 4.46 -22.69 -20.20
CA GLN A 231 3.78 -23.17 -19.00
C GLN A 231 2.97 -22.04 -18.37
N THR A 232 1.95 -22.45 -17.65
CA THR A 232 1.12 -21.54 -16.82
C THR A 232 1.25 -21.96 -15.38
N SER A 233 1.57 -20.99 -14.52
CA SER A 233 1.77 -21.19 -13.10
C SER A 233 0.93 -20.22 -12.29
N PHE A 234 0.55 -20.62 -11.08
CA PHE A 234 -0.28 -19.83 -10.18
C PHE A 234 0.38 -19.70 -8.82
N ALA A 235 0.25 -18.52 -8.24
CA ALA A 235 0.65 -18.24 -6.86
C ALA A 235 -0.41 -17.37 -6.19
N GLY A 236 -0.72 -17.67 -4.95
CA GLY A 236 -1.66 -16.91 -4.13
C GLY A 236 -0.96 -15.89 -3.29
N VAL A 237 -1.51 -14.69 -3.21
CA VAL A 237 -1.09 -13.60 -2.33
C VAL A 237 -2.19 -13.34 -1.32
N GLU A 238 -1.85 -13.40 -0.04
CA GLU A 238 -2.71 -13.07 1.10
C GLU A 238 -2.13 -11.83 1.79
N VAL A 239 -2.95 -10.85 2.09
CA VAL A 239 -2.53 -9.61 2.78
C VAL A 239 -3.38 -9.42 4.02
N LEU A 240 -2.75 -9.26 5.16
CA LEU A 240 -3.39 -9.12 6.46
C LEU A 240 -2.88 -7.86 7.17
N PRO A 241 -3.71 -7.19 8.01
CA PRO A 241 -3.22 -6.10 8.84
C PRO A 241 -2.36 -6.63 9.97
N VAL A 242 -1.30 -5.90 10.32
CA VAL A 242 -0.59 -6.11 11.59
C VAL A 242 -1.39 -5.44 12.70
N VAL A 243 -1.84 -6.24 13.68
CA VAL A 243 -2.66 -5.77 14.79
C VAL A 243 -1.78 -5.49 16.00
N GLU A 244 -1.90 -4.30 16.58
CA GLU A 244 -1.26 -3.96 17.85
C GLU A 244 -1.96 -4.64 19.02
N GLN A 245 -1.31 -4.70 20.19
CA GLN A 245 -1.86 -5.37 21.38
C GLN A 245 -3.24 -4.86 21.82
N THR A 246 -3.58 -3.61 21.49
CA THR A 246 -4.87 -2.99 21.81
C THR A 246 -6.04 -3.45 20.95
N ASP A 247 -5.73 -3.96 19.76
CA ASP A 247 -6.72 -4.55 18.85
C ASP A 247 -6.60 -6.09 18.83
N SER A 248 -5.85 -6.69 19.75
CA SER A 248 -5.63 -8.12 19.81
C SER A 248 -6.90 -8.84 20.22
N ILE A 249 -7.17 -9.95 19.57
CA ILE A 249 -8.08 -10.94 20.09
C ILE A 249 -7.33 -11.60 21.24
N ASP A 250 -7.86 -11.51 22.46
CA ASP A 250 -7.32 -12.26 23.59
C ASP A 250 -7.49 -13.75 23.28
N ILE A 251 -6.35 -14.41 23.05
CA ILE A 251 -6.32 -15.83 22.73
C ILE A 251 -5.90 -16.56 24.00
N PRO A 252 -6.82 -17.23 24.70
CA PRO A 252 -6.47 -18.01 25.89
C PRO A 252 -5.39 -19.05 25.57
N GLU A 253 -4.39 -19.19 26.43
CA GLU A 253 -3.36 -20.23 26.24
C GLU A 253 -3.92 -21.63 26.15
N THR A 254 -5.10 -21.88 26.73
CA THR A 254 -5.84 -23.14 26.66
C THR A 254 -6.37 -23.47 25.26
N GLU A 255 -6.51 -22.47 24.40
CA GLU A 255 -7.02 -22.61 23.03
C GLU A 255 -5.91 -22.76 21.98
N ILE A 256 -4.65 -22.68 22.40
CA ILE A 256 -3.49 -22.86 21.52
C ILE A 256 -2.69 -24.10 21.88
N ARG A 257 -2.22 -24.80 20.84
CA ARG A 257 -1.19 -25.81 20.96
C ARG A 257 0.09 -25.30 20.30
N VAL A 258 1.18 -25.35 21.04
CA VAL A 258 2.50 -24.96 20.58
C VAL A 258 3.37 -26.17 20.38
N ASP A 259 3.76 -26.48 19.17
CA ASP A 259 4.66 -27.56 18.81
C ASP A 259 6.01 -26.96 18.39
N VAL A 260 7.10 -27.48 18.96
CA VAL A 260 8.47 -27.06 18.60
C VAL A 260 9.06 -28.11 17.68
N PHE A 261 9.72 -27.67 16.62
CA PHE A 261 10.33 -28.60 15.65
C PHE A 261 11.64 -28.00 15.10
N ARG A 262 12.38 -28.86 14.39
CA ARG A 262 13.63 -28.42 13.74
C ARG A 262 13.32 -27.57 12.52
N SER A 263 14.00 -26.41 12.41
CA SER A 263 13.93 -25.61 11.22
C SER A 263 14.48 -26.36 10.00
N SER A 264 13.77 -26.30 8.88
CA SER A 264 14.21 -26.86 7.59
C SER A 264 14.65 -25.73 6.67
N GLY A 265 15.90 -25.75 6.18
CA GLY A 265 16.42 -24.79 5.23
C GLY A 265 17.84 -25.12 4.82
N PRO A 266 18.34 -24.56 3.71
CA PRO A 266 19.74 -24.66 3.33
C PRO A 266 20.58 -23.83 4.31
N GLY A 267 21.13 -24.49 5.34
CA GLY A 267 21.96 -23.85 6.37
C GLY A 267 22.87 -24.84 7.07
N GLY A 268 24.01 -24.34 7.57
CA GLY A 268 25.05 -25.12 8.19
C GLY A 268 24.62 -25.83 9.50
N GLN A 269 25.58 -26.45 10.16
CA GLN A 269 25.41 -27.36 11.32
C GLN A 269 24.56 -26.83 12.48
N SER A 270 24.42 -25.49 12.63
CA SER A 270 23.62 -24.86 13.69
C SER A 270 22.10 -24.87 13.42
N VAL A 271 21.66 -24.94 12.15
CA VAL A 271 20.25 -25.02 11.76
C VAL A 271 19.67 -26.41 12.04
N ASN A 272 20.53 -27.44 11.95
CA ASN A 272 20.12 -28.84 12.12
C ASN A 272 20.17 -29.33 13.58
N THR A 273 20.64 -28.53 14.53
CA THR A 273 20.87 -28.99 15.93
C THR A 273 19.98 -28.32 16.95
N THR A 274 19.24 -27.27 16.61
CA THR A 274 18.41 -26.52 17.58
C THR A 274 16.95 -26.52 17.15
N ASP A 275 16.06 -27.00 18.03
CA ASP A 275 14.60 -26.97 17.83
C ASP A 275 14.09 -25.55 18.12
N SER A 276 14.37 -24.58 17.19
CA SER A 276 13.97 -23.18 17.32
C SER A 276 12.69 -22.84 16.57
N ALA A 277 12.28 -23.67 15.62
CA ALA A 277 11.04 -23.46 14.85
C ALA A 277 9.81 -23.76 15.71
N VAL A 278 8.81 -22.90 15.62
CA VAL A 278 7.57 -22.98 16.40
C VAL A 278 6.38 -23.08 15.46
N ARG A 279 5.48 -24.02 15.75
CA ARG A 279 4.17 -24.15 15.13
C ARG A 279 3.10 -23.89 16.18
N VAL A 280 2.26 -22.90 15.95
CA VAL A 280 1.11 -22.60 16.80
C VAL A 280 -0.15 -23.02 16.08
N THR A 281 -0.97 -23.84 16.75
CA THR A 281 -2.26 -24.31 16.25
C THR A 281 -3.35 -23.76 17.16
N HIS A 282 -4.30 -23.01 16.62
CA HIS A 282 -5.48 -22.58 17.35
C HIS A 282 -6.53 -23.70 17.30
N LEU A 283 -6.82 -24.29 18.44
CA LEU A 283 -7.63 -25.50 18.55
C LEU A 283 -9.08 -25.32 18.07
N PRO A 284 -9.79 -24.20 18.40
CA PRO A 284 -11.17 -24.03 17.99
C PRO A 284 -11.34 -23.82 16.47
N THR A 285 -10.38 -23.14 15.82
CA THR A 285 -10.49 -22.79 14.38
C THR A 285 -9.67 -23.70 13.48
N GLY A 286 -8.72 -24.47 14.04
CA GLY A 286 -7.79 -25.30 13.27
C GLY A 286 -6.72 -24.50 12.49
N ILE A 287 -6.61 -23.19 12.71
CA ILE A 287 -5.59 -22.36 12.04
C ILE A 287 -4.22 -22.74 12.56
N VAL A 288 -3.30 -22.99 11.62
CA VAL A 288 -1.90 -23.35 11.91
C VAL A 288 -0.98 -22.25 11.38
N VAL A 289 -0.06 -21.81 12.24
CA VAL A 289 0.99 -20.85 11.90
C VAL A 289 2.34 -21.42 12.29
N SER A 290 3.31 -21.34 11.37
CA SER A 290 4.69 -21.76 11.64
C SER A 290 5.63 -20.57 11.51
N CYS A 291 6.59 -20.45 12.43
CA CYS A 291 7.63 -19.43 12.38
C CYS A 291 8.99 -20.08 12.72
N GLN A 292 10.03 -19.82 11.89
CA GLN A 292 11.34 -20.46 12.04
C GLN A 292 12.52 -19.49 11.75
N ASN A 293 12.24 -18.21 11.59
CA ASN A 293 13.21 -17.24 11.05
C ASN A 293 14.21 -16.77 12.11
N GLU A 294 13.84 -16.80 13.39
CA GLU A 294 14.67 -16.35 14.48
C GLU A 294 15.45 -17.50 15.12
N LYS A 295 16.62 -17.19 15.66
CA LYS A 295 17.42 -18.15 16.44
C LYS A 295 16.81 -18.46 17.82
N SER A 296 15.86 -17.63 18.25
CA SER A 296 15.21 -17.74 19.56
C SER A 296 13.81 -18.31 19.41
N GLN A 297 13.55 -19.43 20.08
CA GLN A 297 12.22 -20.04 20.20
C GLN A 297 11.17 -19.04 20.72
N ILE A 298 11.56 -18.17 21.68
CA ILE A 298 10.66 -17.17 22.28
C ILE A 298 10.22 -16.13 21.23
N GLN A 299 11.16 -15.66 20.39
CA GLN A 299 10.85 -14.70 19.33
C GLN A 299 10.01 -15.34 18.23
N ASN A 300 10.30 -16.60 17.84
CA ASN A 300 9.47 -17.35 16.89
C ASN A 300 8.05 -17.58 17.43
N ARG A 301 7.90 -17.89 18.73
CA ARG A 301 6.57 -18.00 19.37
C ARG A 301 5.81 -16.69 19.31
N ALA A 302 6.45 -15.57 19.67
CA ALA A 302 5.81 -14.25 19.64
C ALA A 302 5.40 -13.83 18.21
N ALA A 303 6.24 -14.09 17.22
CA ALA A 303 5.92 -13.84 15.81
C ALA A 303 4.76 -14.72 15.32
N ALA A 304 4.78 -16.03 15.65
CA ALA A 304 3.70 -16.96 15.28
C ALA A 304 2.36 -16.57 15.93
N LEU A 305 2.36 -16.08 17.17
CA LEU A 305 1.15 -15.58 17.84
C LEU A 305 0.60 -14.34 17.14
N ARG A 306 1.43 -13.36 16.80
CA ARG A 306 0.99 -12.19 16.05
C ARG A 306 0.35 -12.55 14.71
N VAL A 307 0.93 -13.49 13.97
CA VAL A 307 0.34 -13.98 12.71
C VAL A 307 -0.99 -14.70 12.95
N LEU A 308 -1.08 -15.48 14.04
CA LEU A 308 -2.31 -16.16 14.42
C LEU A 308 -3.42 -15.16 14.78
N GLU A 309 -3.09 -14.14 15.57
CA GLU A 309 -4.01 -13.04 15.91
C GLU A 309 -4.56 -12.35 14.67
N ALA A 310 -3.68 -11.99 13.74
CA ALA A 310 -4.08 -11.36 12.47
C ALA A 310 -5.04 -12.27 11.67
N ARG A 311 -4.77 -13.59 11.61
CA ARG A 311 -5.65 -14.54 10.89
C ARG A 311 -7.00 -14.72 11.57
N LEU A 312 -7.03 -14.76 12.88
CA LEU A 312 -8.29 -14.85 13.65
C LEU A 312 -9.14 -13.59 13.46
N LEU A 313 -8.51 -12.43 13.38
CA LEU A 313 -9.20 -11.18 13.13
C LEU A 313 -9.85 -11.15 11.74
N VAL A 314 -9.13 -11.58 10.69
CA VAL A 314 -9.69 -11.68 9.35
C VAL A 314 -10.87 -12.65 9.31
N ARG A 315 -10.71 -13.83 9.93
CA ARG A 315 -11.81 -14.79 10.01
C ARG A 315 -13.04 -14.22 10.68
N ARG A 316 -12.87 -13.46 11.76
CA ARG A 316 -14.00 -12.78 12.44
C ARG A 316 -14.72 -11.80 11.51
N ARG A 317 -13.94 -11.04 10.70
CA ARG A 317 -14.51 -10.15 9.70
C ARG A 317 -15.25 -10.90 8.60
N GLU A 318 -14.68 -12.01 8.11
CA GLU A 318 -15.36 -12.86 7.12
C GLU A 318 -16.68 -13.40 7.66
N GLU A 319 -16.73 -13.80 8.93
CA GLU A 319 -17.96 -14.24 9.60
C GLU A 319 -18.97 -13.11 9.75
N GLU A 320 -18.54 -11.90 10.09
CA GLU A 320 -19.38 -10.69 10.15
C GLU A 320 -19.87 -10.30 8.75
N GLN A 321 -18.99 -10.30 7.76
CA GLN A 321 -19.34 -10.01 6.38
C GLN A 321 -20.28 -11.07 5.77
N ALA A 322 -20.05 -12.35 6.06
CA ALA A 322 -20.94 -13.43 5.66
C ALA A 322 -22.34 -13.29 6.26
N LYS A 323 -22.45 -12.85 7.52
CA LYS A 323 -23.73 -12.52 8.15
C LYS A 323 -24.42 -11.36 7.44
N MET A 324 -23.70 -10.31 7.09
CA MET A 324 -24.23 -9.17 6.33
C MET A 324 -24.66 -9.57 4.92
N ASN A 325 -23.87 -10.41 4.23
CA ASN A 325 -24.19 -10.90 2.90
C ASN A 325 -25.37 -11.89 2.90
N ALA A 326 -25.50 -12.70 3.95
CA ALA A 326 -26.69 -13.56 4.15
C ALA A 326 -27.97 -12.75 4.31
N LEU A 327 -27.89 -11.55 4.86
CA LEU A 327 -28.99 -10.59 4.93
C LEU A 327 -29.26 -9.87 3.59
N LYS A 328 -28.26 -9.82 2.69
CA LYS A 328 -28.38 -9.15 1.37
C LYS A 328 -28.80 -10.07 0.22
N GLY A 329 -28.86 -11.40 0.44
CA GLY A 329 -29.17 -12.37 -0.62
C GLY A 329 -27.99 -12.65 -1.57
N ASP A 330 -27.82 -13.93 -1.94
CA ASP A 330 -26.71 -14.51 -2.69
C ASP A 330 -26.22 -13.67 -3.88
N THR A 331 -24.95 -13.26 -3.81
CA THR A 331 -24.10 -13.04 -4.99
C THR A 331 -22.86 -13.90 -4.83
N ALA A 332 -22.95 -15.15 -5.32
CA ALA A 332 -21.87 -16.13 -5.25
C ALA A 332 -20.63 -15.63 -5.99
N GLY A 333 -19.60 -15.26 -5.25
CA GLY A 333 -18.23 -15.13 -5.76
C GLY A 333 -17.68 -16.50 -6.11
N SER A 334 -17.51 -16.81 -7.40
CA SER A 334 -17.02 -18.11 -7.86
C SER A 334 -15.53 -18.25 -7.58
N TRP A 335 -15.15 -19.37 -7.01
CA TRP A 335 -13.80 -19.92 -6.97
C TRP A 335 -13.19 -19.91 -8.38
N GLY A 336 -12.02 -19.25 -8.57
CA GLY A 336 -11.28 -19.27 -9.83
C GLY A 336 -11.02 -17.90 -10.45
N ASN A 337 -11.38 -16.81 -9.83
CA ASN A 337 -11.10 -15.47 -10.34
C ASN A 337 -9.63 -15.14 -10.13
N GLN A 338 -8.86 -15.33 -11.21
CA GLN A 338 -7.51 -14.80 -11.30
C GLN A 338 -7.58 -13.27 -11.16
N MET A 339 -6.83 -12.74 -10.23
CA MET A 339 -6.77 -11.31 -10.00
C MET A 339 -5.94 -10.62 -11.09
N ARG A 340 -4.72 -11.12 -11.36
CA ARG A 340 -3.79 -10.52 -12.31
C ARG A 340 -3.07 -11.58 -13.13
N SER A 341 -2.89 -11.29 -14.42
CA SER A 341 -2.19 -12.16 -15.36
C SER A 341 -0.90 -11.51 -15.85
N TYR A 342 0.19 -12.23 -15.72
CA TYR A 342 1.52 -11.86 -16.18
C TYR A 342 1.90 -12.75 -17.36
N VAL A 343 2.03 -12.19 -18.56
CA VAL A 343 2.39 -12.89 -19.77
C VAL A 343 3.75 -12.43 -20.24
N LEU A 344 4.73 -13.35 -20.29
CA LEU A 344 6.08 -13.08 -20.75
C LEU A 344 6.30 -13.65 -22.17
N ALA A 345 5.48 -14.59 -22.61
CA ALA A 345 5.50 -15.20 -23.95
C ALA A 345 4.10 -15.70 -24.34
N PRO A 346 3.67 -15.53 -25.61
CA PRO A 346 4.39 -15.07 -26.79
C PRO A 346 4.47 -13.54 -26.93
N TYR A 347 3.71 -12.80 -26.15
CA TYR A 347 3.74 -11.34 -26.04
C TYR A 347 4.02 -10.94 -24.58
N GLN A 348 4.32 -9.70 -24.35
CA GLN A 348 4.63 -9.18 -23.03
C GLN A 348 3.48 -8.29 -22.55
N MET A 349 2.86 -8.65 -21.42
CA MET A 349 1.75 -7.89 -20.84
C MET A 349 1.53 -8.30 -19.37
N VAL A 350 1.22 -7.35 -18.53
CA VAL A 350 0.62 -7.57 -17.21
C VAL A 350 -0.75 -6.91 -17.21
N LYS A 351 -1.80 -7.65 -16.86
CA LYS A 351 -3.17 -7.16 -16.82
C LYS A 351 -3.87 -7.56 -15.52
N ASP A 352 -4.45 -6.60 -14.83
CA ASP A 352 -5.39 -6.84 -13.74
C ASP A 352 -6.79 -7.07 -14.31
N LEU A 353 -7.39 -8.19 -13.97
CA LEU A 353 -8.68 -8.63 -14.56
C LEU A 353 -9.90 -7.98 -13.89
N ARG A 354 -9.69 -7.29 -12.76
CA ARG A 354 -10.75 -6.57 -12.02
C ARG A 354 -10.91 -5.15 -12.53
N THR A 355 -9.78 -4.49 -12.79
CA THR A 355 -9.71 -3.07 -13.14
C THR A 355 -9.51 -2.82 -14.63
N ASP A 356 -9.18 -3.88 -15.41
CA ASP A 356 -8.73 -3.82 -16.79
C ASP A 356 -7.43 -2.99 -17.01
N TYR A 357 -6.77 -2.56 -15.95
CA TYR A 357 -5.48 -1.87 -16.06
C TYR A 357 -4.40 -2.82 -16.58
N GLU A 358 -3.67 -2.39 -17.60
CA GLU A 358 -2.65 -3.21 -18.26
C GLU A 358 -1.38 -2.43 -18.60
N VAL A 359 -0.24 -3.13 -18.56
CA VAL A 359 1.09 -2.58 -18.87
C VAL A 359 1.85 -3.54 -19.78
N GLY A 360 2.45 -3.01 -20.84
CA GLY A 360 3.23 -3.79 -21.82
C GLY A 360 4.67 -4.12 -21.41
N ASN A 361 5.11 -3.73 -20.20
CA ASN A 361 6.45 -3.98 -19.69
C ASN A 361 6.44 -4.83 -18.41
N PRO A 362 6.34 -6.16 -18.50
CA PRO A 362 6.35 -7.04 -17.34
C PRO A 362 7.62 -6.94 -16.50
N SER A 363 8.76 -6.61 -17.12
CA SER A 363 10.04 -6.51 -16.40
C SER A 363 10.04 -5.38 -15.39
N ALA A 364 9.47 -4.21 -15.73
CA ALA A 364 9.32 -3.09 -14.80
C ALA A 364 8.41 -3.48 -13.63
N VAL A 365 7.27 -4.14 -13.93
CA VAL A 365 6.32 -4.60 -12.91
C VAL A 365 6.99 -5.59 -11.95
N LEU A 366 7.71 -6.59 -12.47
CA LEU A 366 8.45 -7.57 -11.65
C LEU A 366 9.62 -6.94 -10.88
N ASP A 367 10.07 -5.76 -11.30
CA ASP A 367 11.06 -4.94 -10.58
C ASP A 367 10.41 -3.97 -9.57
N GLY A 368 9.12 -4.09 -9.32
CA GLY A 368 8.39 -3.34 -8.28
C GLY A 368 7.65 -2.09 -8.75
N ASP A 369 7.41 -1.92 -10.05
CA ASP A 369 6.58 -0.85 -10.60
C ASP A 369 5.09 -1.27 -10.54
N LEU A 370 4.48 -1.13 -9.36
CA LEU A 370 3.12 -1.60 -9.05
C LEU A 370 2.12 -0.47 -8.83
N ASP A 371 2.56 0.77 -8.72
CA ASP A 371 1.73 1.89 -8.26
C ASP A 371 0.43 2.03 -9.08
N GLY A 372 0.53 1.96 -10.41
CA GLY A 372 -0.66 2.05 -11.27
C GLY A 372 -1.67 0.90 -11.06
N PHE A 373 -1.19 -0.32 -10.76
CA PHE A 373 -2.08 -1.44 -10.42
C PHE A 373 -2.75 -1.27 -9.06
N ILE A 374 -1.98 -0.80 -8.08
CA ILE A 374 -2.46 -0.57 -6.71
C ILE A 374 -3.50 0.55 -6.71
N GLU A 375 -3.23 1.68 -7.35
CA GLU A 375 -4.18 2.79 -7.47
C GLU A 375 -5.48 2.37 -8.16
N ALA A 376 -5.38 1.68 -9.31
CA ALA A 376 -6.55 1.16 -10.00
C ALA A 376 -7.33 0.19 -9.12
N GLY A 377 -6.64 -0.68 -8.36
CA GLY A 377 -7.23 -1.62 -7.42
C GLY A 377 -7.96 -0.94 -6.27
N ILE A 378 -7.39 0.12 -5.69
CA ILE A 378 -8.01 0.88 -4.59
C ILE A 378 -9.29 1.58 -5.09
N ARG A 379 -9.22 2.24 -6.25
CA ARG A 379 -10.40 2.89 -6.86
C ARG A 379 -11.49 1.87 -7.21
N TRP A 380 -11.11 0.70 -7.71
CA TRP A 380 -12.05 -0.38 -8.01
C TRP A 380 -12.74 -0.88 -6.73
N ARG A 381 -11.99 -1.08 -5.64
CA ARG A 381 -12.53 -1.51 -4.35
C ARG A 381 -13.60 -0.55 -3.85
N MET A 382 -13.35 0.77 -3.88
CA MET A 382 -14.28 1.80 -3.45
C MET A 382 -15.58 1.87 -4.26
N GLN A 383 -15.57 1.37 -5.49
CA GLN A 383 -16.78 1.33 -6.34
C GLN A 383 -17.64 0.07 -6.10
N HIS A 384 -17.08 -0.94 -5.42
CA HIS A 384 -17.72 -2.26 -5.27
C HIS A 384 -17.98 -2.65 -3.81
N GLU A 385 -17.48 -1.86 -2.84
CA GLU A 385 -17.87 -1.88 -1.43
C GLU A 385 -19.03 -0.91 -1.18
#